data_2e6f9dda6b7adb676ceacd1c4d6be350
#
_entry.id   2e6f9dda6b7adb676ceacd1c4d6be350
#
_cell.length_a   1.000
_cell.length_b   1.000
_cell.length_c   1.000
_cell.angle_alpha   90.00
_cell.angle_beta   90.00
_cell.angle_gamma   90.00
#
_symmetry.space_group_name_H-M   'P 1'
#
loop_
_entity.id
_entity.type
_entity.pdbx_description
1 polymer ?
#
loop_
_entity_poly.entity_id
_entity_poly.type
_entity_poly.pdbx_seq_one_letter_code
_entity_poly.pdbx_strand_id
1 'polypeptide(L)'
;MRKKIFSLLFLFLLSSCGYEATYSKKNLLNYDFSISEINFTGDREVNVKMKERLNNYIINKKNKNFKVDILSIATKAVSAKDISGDATSFKSTVSIKVDLVMNNKLKNSFIIRESFNYNNNSNKFNLKTYEKNIKNNLTETITEKLIFRLSNIK
;
A
#
# COMPACT_ATOMS: atom_id res chain seq x y z
N MET A 1 -37.06 43.33 -2.89
CA MET A 1 -36.40 42.67 -1.75
C MET A 1 -36.24 41.15 -1.95
N ARG A 2 -37.23 40.43 -2.46
CA ARG A 2 -37.17 38.94 -2.66
C ARG A 2 -36.00 38.43 -3.54
N LYS A 3 -35.63 39.16 -4.62
CA LYS A 3 -34.51 38.76 -5.50
C LYS A 3 -33.13 38.86 -4.83
N LYS A 4 -32.94 39.79 -3.89
CA LYS A 4 -31.68 39.94 -3.13
C LYS A 4 -31.47 38.84 -2.09
N ILE A 5 -32.57 38.32 -1.51
CA ILE A 5 -32.55 37.23 -0.53
C ILE A 5 -32.17 35.91 -1.27
N PHE A 6 -32.66 35.71 -2.48
CA PHE A 6 -32.35 34.51 -3.27
C PHE A 6 -30.88 34.46 -3.75
N SER A 7 -30.31 35.65 -4.05
CA SER A 7 -28.88 35.78 -4.39
C SER A 7 -27.97 35.50 -3.18
N LEU A 8 -28.40 35.92 -1.98
CA LEU A 8 -27.63 35.68 -0.76
C LEU A 8 -27.65 34.21 -0.35
N LEU A 9 -28.79 33.51 -0.56
CA LEU A 9 -28.93 32.08 -0.26
C LEU A 9 -28.05 31.23 -1.22
N PHE A 10 -27.87 31.66 -2.48
CA PHE A 10 -27.03 30.97 -3.44
C PHE A 10 -25.53 31.07 -3.13
N LEU A 11 -25.10 32.12 -2.46
CA LEU A 11 -23.71 32.27 -1.98
C LEU A 11 -23.34 31.28 -0.88
N PHE A 12 -24.30 30.86 -0.06
CA PHE A 12 -24.05 29.86 1.02
C PHE A 12 -23.91 28.43 0.50
N LEU A 13 -24.37 28.13 -0.73
CA LEU A 13 -24.23 26.80 -1.33
C LEU A 13 -22.84 26.55 -1.94
N LEU A 14 -22.01 27.59 -2.04
CA LEU A 14 -20.64 27.50 -2.57
C LEU A 14 -19.59 27.27 -1.48
N SER A 15 -19.97 27.09 -0.20
CA SER A 15 -19.09 26.57 0.84
C SER A 15 -18.88 25.06 0.58
N SER A 16 -18.20 24.79 -0.52
CA SER A 16 -17.71 23.50 -0.94
C SER A 16 -16.95 22.85 0.20
N CYS A 17 -17.34 21.67 0.57
CA CYS A 17 -16.57 20.77 1.43
C CYS A 17 -15.11 20.83 1.05
N GLY A 18 -14.28 21.41 1.90
CA GLY A 18 -12.84 21.26 1.83
C GLY A 18 -12.47 19.80 2.05
N TYR A 19 -12.51 19.00 0.99
CA TYR A 19 -11.94 17.65 0.98
C TYR A 19 -10.43 17.82 1.00
N GLU A 20 -9.84 17.95 2.18
CA GLU A 20 -8.41 17.74 2.34
C GLU A 20 -8.13 16.25 2.14
N ALA A 21 -7.39 15.95 1.09
CA ALA A 21 -6.89 14.60 0.89
C ALA A 21 -6.04 14.22 2.10
N THR A 22 -6.54 13.33 2.94
CA THR A 22 -5.93 12.83 4.19
C THR A 22 -4.55 12.20 3.94
N TYR A 23 -4.17 12.00 2.68
CA TYR A 23 -2.88 11.49 2.19
C TYR A 23 -2.01 12.58 1.56
N SER A 24 -2.10 13.82 2.03
CA SER A 24 -1.20 14.85 1.53
C SER A 24 0.24 14.50 1.91
N LYS A 25 1.17 14.72 0.98
CA LYS A 25 2.62 14.46 1.11
C LYS A 25 3.25 15.06 2.38
N LYS A 26 2.54 15.92 3.09
CA LYS A 26 2.96 16.60 4.30
C LYS A 26 3.16 15.67 5.50
N ASN A 27 2.45 14.55 5.56
CA ASN A 27 2.55 13.57 6.67
C ASN A 27 3.67 12.53 6.48
N LEU A 28 4.26 12.43 5.27
CA LEU A 28 5.31 11.46 4.96
C LEU A 28 6.71 11.88 5.46
N LEU A 29 6.90 13.15 5.84
CA LEU A 29 8.23 13.70 6.11
C LEU A 29 8.67 13.69 7.59
N ASN A 30 7.84 13.20 8.51
CA ASN A 30 8.11 13.28 9.95
C ASN A 30 8.63 11.97 10.58
N TYR A 31 8.89 10.94 9.79
CA TYR A 31 9.50 9.74 10.36
C TYR A 31 11.01 9.92 10.56
N ASP A 32 11.50 9.59 11.76
CA ASP A 32 12.91 9.74 12.15
C ASP A 32 13.76 8.53 11.72
N PHE A 33 13.57 8.08 10.47
CA PHE A 33 14.39 7.05 9.85
C PHE A 33 14.70 7.37 8.39
N SER A 34 15.78 6.77 7.89
CA SER A 34 16.15 6.77 6.48
C SER A 34 16.54 5.36 6.05
N ILE A 35 16.53 5.13 4.75
CA ILE A 35 16.96 3.87 4.16
C ILE A 35 18.22 4.15 3.33
N SER A 36 19.34 3.51 3.69
CA SER A 36 20.60 3.67 2.96
C SER A 36 20.62 2.86 1.67
N GLU A 37 20.00 1.68 1.69
CA GLU A 37 19.99 0.74 0.58
C GLU A 37 18.74 -0.13 0.67
N ILE A 38 18.08 -0.39 -0.47
CA ILE A 38 16.97 -1.36 -0.55
C ILE A 38 17.30 -2.37 -1.63
N ASN A 39 17.27 -3.64 -1.26
CA ASN A 39 17.35 -4.76 -2.20
C ASN A 39 16.00 -5.45 -2.30
N PHE A 40 15.52 -5.62 -3.53
CA PHE A 40 14.26 -6.31 -3.80
C PHE A 40 14.48 -7.62 -4.52
N THR A 41 13.80 -8.67 -4.05
CA THR A 41 13.69 -9.97 -4.72
C THR A 41 12.23 -10.41 -4.76
N GLY A 42 11.86 -11.34 -5.65
CA GLY A 42 10.51 -11.89 -5.75
C GLY A 42 9.60 -11.22 -6.78
N ASP A 43 8.34 -10.94 -6.45
CA ASP A 43 7.34 -10.41 -7.39
C ASP A 43 7.69 -9.00 -7.87
N ARG A 44 7.88 -8.88 -9.20
CA ARG A 44 8.33 -7.63 -9.84
C ARG A 44 7.35 -6.49 -9.67
N GLU A 45 6.03 -6.74 -9.80
CA GLU A 45 5.01 -5.67 -9.74
C GLU A 45 4.90 -5.13 -8.32
N VAL A 46 4.93 -6.02 -7.32
CA VAL A 46 4.98 -5.65 -5.89
C VAL A 46 6.22 -4.79 -5.62
N ASN A 47 7.39 -5.25 -6.09
CA ASN A 47 8.66 -4.57 -5.86
C ASN A 47 8.69 -3.15 -6.46
N VAL A 48 8.20 -2.98 -7.71
CA VAL A 48 8.12 -1.67 -8.37
C VAL A 48 7.24 -0.72 -7.57
N LYS A 49 6.05 -1.16 -7.18
CA LYS A 49 5.10 -0.35 -6.41
C LYS A 49 5.64 0.05 -5.04
N MET A 50 6.29 -0.88 -4.34
CA MET A 50 6.94 -0.60 -3.06
C MET A 50 8.10 0.40 -3.21
N LYS A 51 8.94 0.22 -4.24
CA LYS A 51 10.08 1.09 -4.52
C LYS A 51 9.64 2.53 -4.73
N GLU A 52 8.58 2.77 -5.51
CA GLU A 52 8.02 4.12 -5.74
C GLU A 52 7.69 4.83 -4.42
N ARG A 53 7.12 4.11 -3.48
CA ARG A 53 6.72 4.66 -2.17
C ARG A 53 7.91 4.85 -1.22
N LEU A 54 8.83 3.88 -1.19
CA LEU A 54 9.98 3.87 -0.29
C LEU A 54 11.10 4.81 -0.72
N ASN A 55 11.16 5.21 -2.00
CA ASN A 55 12.16 6.17 -2.49
C ASN A 55 12.18 7.49 -1.71
N ASN A 56 11.04 7.92 -1.16
CA ASN A 56 10.95 9.13 -0.35
C ASN A 56 11.78 9.06 0.95
N TYR A 57 12.15 7.86 1.41
CA TYR A 57 12.92 7.62 2.63
C TYR A 57 14.41 7.38 2.38
N ILE A 58 14.83 7.31 1.10
CA ILE A 58 16.23 7.11 0.72
C ILE A 58 16.99 8.45 0.70
N ILE A 59 16.32 9.56 0.35
CA ILE A 59 16.94 10.83 -0.02
C ILE A 59 17.48 11.60 1.18
N ASN A 60 16.90 11.47 2.37
CA ASN A 60 17.23 12.26 3.55
C ASN A 60 17.85 11.40 4.65
N LYS A 61 19.17 11.53 4.85
CA LYS A 61 19.86 10.81 5.93
C LYS A 61 19.33 11.25 7.29
N LYS A 62 18.85 10.31 8.09
CA LYS A 62 18.36 10.51 9.46
C LYS A 62 19.23 9.73 10.45
N ASN A 63 18.97 9.93 11.75
CA ASN A 63 19.71 9.27 12.81
C ASN A 63 19.59 7.73 12.76
N LYS A 64 18.39 7.23 12.41
CA LYS A 64 18.17 5.79 12.18
C LYS A 64 18.29 5.51 10.68
N ASN A 65 19.33 4.80 10.29
CA ASN A 65 19.60 4.48 8.89
C ASN A 65 19.70 2.97 8.69
N PHE A 66 18.79 2.43 7.89
CA PHE A 66 18.66 0.99 7.64
C PHE A 66 19.08 0.63 6.23
N LYS A 67 19.75 -0.50 6.08
CA LYS A 67 19.73 -1.29 4.87
C LYS A 67 18.58 -2.29 4.96
N VAL A 68 17.77 -2.38 3.91
CA VAL A 68 16.52 -3.16 3.89
C VAL A 68 16.57 -4.17 2.75
N ASP A 69 16.53 -5.45 3.07
CA ASP A 69 16.39 -6.53 2.09
C ASP A 69 14.95 -7.04 2.12
N ILE A 70 14.27 -7.03 0.98
CA ILE A 70 12.84 -7.38 0.85
C ILE A 70 12.69 -8.54 -0.13
N LEU A 71 12.08 -9.63 0.33
CA LEU A 71 11.58 -10.72 -0.51
C LEU A 71 10.05 -10.62 -0.58
N SER A 72 9.51 -10.34 -1.76
CA SER A 72 8.07 -10.24 -1.99
C SER A 72 7.51 -11.49 -2.68
N ILE A 73 6.30 -11.89 -2.29
CA ILE A 73 5.57 -13.01 -2.87
C ILE A 73 4.11 -12.59 -3.05
N ALA A 74 3.58 -12.74 -4.27
CA ALA A 74 2.16 -12.60 -4.55
C ALA A 74 1.59 -13.94 -5.01
N THR A 75 0.47 -14.35 -4.42
CA THR A 75 -0.20 -15.62 -4.75
C THR A 75 -1.69 -15.41 -4.95
N LYS A 76 -2.28 -16.27 -5.78
CA LYS A 76 -3.72 -16.43 -5.96
C LYS A 76 -4.10 -17.88 -5.68
N ALA A 77 -5.11 -18.09 -4.87
CA ALA A 77 -5.66 -19.41 -4.57
C ALA A 77 -7.17 -19.42 -4.74
N VAL A 78 -7.74 -20.55 -5.08
CA VAL A 78 -9.20 -20.77 -5.06
C VAL A 78 -9.62 -20.82 -3.60
N SER A 79 -10.61 -20.00 -3.21
CA SER A 79 -11.15 -19.96 -1.84
C SER A 79 -12.51 -20.66 -1.72
N ALA A 80 -13.28 -20.74 -2.81
CA ALA A 80 -14.52 -21.54 -2.84
C ALA A 80 -14.78 -22.09 -4.25
N LYS A 81 -15.49 -23.21 -4.31
CA LYS A 81 -15.95 -23.89 -5.52
C LYS A 81 -17.45 -24.16 -5.42
N ASP A 82 -18.10 -24.27 -6.56
CA ASP A 82 -19.48 -24.77 -6.66
C ASP A 82 -19.55 -26.31 -6.64
N ILE A 83 -20.78 -26.83 -6.78
CA ILE A 83 -21.05 -28.28 -6.81
C ILE A 83 -20.43 -28.98 -8.03
N SER A 84 -20.12 -28.25 -9.10
CA SER A 84 -19.48 -28.74 -10.32
C SER A 84 -17.95 -28.73 -10.21
N GLY A 85 -17.40 -28.16 -9.13
CA GLY A 85 -15.96 -28.03 -8.90
C GLY A 85 -15.35 -26.76 -9.48
N ASP A 86 -16.16 -25.87 -10.08
CA ASP A 86 -15.71 -24.61 -10.65
C ASP A 86 -15.44 -23.58 -9.56
N ALA A 87 -14.38 -22.79 -9.75
CA ALA A 87 -14.01 -21.75 -8.78
C ALA A 87 -15.05 -20.62 -8.77
N THR A 88 -15.68 -20.40 -7.63
CA THR A 88 -16.64 -19.31 -7.39
C THR A 88 -16.00 -18.10 -6.73
N SER A 89 -14.91 -18.32 -5.96
CA SER A 89 -14.15 -17.22 -5.38
C SER A 89 -12.66 -17.52 -5.27
N PHE A 90 -11.88 -16.47 -5.15
CA PHE A 90 -10.43 -16.50 -5.05
C PHE A 90 -9.95 -15.71 -3.84
N LYS A 91 -8.76 -16.05 -3.37
CA LYS A 91 -8.00 -15.30 -2.38
C LYS A 91 -6.70 -14.81 -3.01
N SER A 92 -6.52 -13.49 -3.08
CA SER A 92 -5.23 -12.88 -3.41
C SER A 92 -4.46 -12.61 -2.12
N THR A 93 -3.19 -12.94 -2.11
CA THR A 93 -2.30 -12.70 -0.95
C THR A 93 -1.01 -12.07 -1.44
N VAL A 94 -0.60 -10.99 -0.80
CA VAL A 94 0.73 -10.42 -0.92
C VAL A 94 1.43 -10.57 0.42
N SER A 95 2.68 -11.01 0.40
CA SER A 95 3.52 -11.09 1.60
C SER A 95 4.93 -10.60 1.29
N ILE A 96 5.55 -9.96 2.28
CA ILE A 96 6.96 -9.59 2.23
C ILE A 96 7.67 -10.14 3.45
N LYS A 97 8.87 -10.70 3.24
CA LYS A 97 9.86 -10.91 4.30
C LYS A 97 10.84 -9.76 4.24
N VAL A 98 11.09 -9.15 5.38
CA VAL A 98 11.95 -7.98 5.52
C VAL A 98 13.08 -8.31 6.47
N ASP A 99 14.31 -8.15 6.02
CA ASP A 99 15.52 -8.25 6.82
C ASP A 99 16.13 -6.85 6.94
N LEU A 100 16.28 -6.37 8.17
CA LEU A 100 16.83 -5.04 8.47
C LEU A 100 18.26 -5.18 8.96
N VAL A 101 19.17 -4.50 8.28
CA VAL A 101 20.58 -4.44 8.64
C VAL A 101 20.94 -3.03 9.08
N MET A 102 21.58 -2.91 10.22
CA MET A 102 22.13 -1.66 10.74
C MET A 102 23.55 -1.91 11.26
N ASN A 103 24.51 -1.06 10.88
CA ASN A 103 25.93 -1.22 11.24
C ASN A 103 26.48 -2.63 10.89
N ASN A 104 26.13 -3.12 9.68
CA ASN A 104 26.51 -4.45 9.16
C ASN A 104 26.05 -5.65 10.01
N LYS A 105 25.08 -5.46 10.89
CA LYS A 105 24.47 -6.53 11.70
C LYS A 105 22.97 -6.61 11.41
N LEU A 106 22.45 -7.83 11.29
CA LEU A 106 21.00 -8.05 11.21
C LEU A 106 20.36 -7.56 12.53
N LYS A 107 19.56 -6.52 12.43
CA LYS A 107 18.88 -5.91 13.57
C LYS A 107 17.52 -6.57 13.81
N ASN A 108 16.78 -6.87 12.74
CA ASN A 108 15.45 -7.44 12.82
C ASN A 108 15.09 -8.19 11.53
N SER A 109 14.25 -9.21 11.66
CA SER A 109 13.66 -9.93 10.53
C SER A 109 12.18 -10.20 10.82
N PHE A 110 11.30 -9.91 9.87
CA PHE A 110 9.86 -10.11 10.05
C PHE A 110 9.13 -10.28 8.73
N ILE A 111 7.89 -10.79 8.83
CA ILE A 111 6.99 -10.95 7.69
C ILE A 111 5.78 -10.04 7.87
N ILE A 112 5.36 -9.38 6.79
CA ILE A 112 4.08 -8.69 6.68
C ILE A 112 3.28 -9.38 5.59
N ARG A 113 2.02 -9.69 5.85
CA ARG A 113 1.12 -10.38 4.91
C ARG A 113 -0.25 -9.74 4.95
N GLU A 114 -0.81 -9.53 3.75
CA GLU A 114 -2.18 -9.08 3.54
C GLU A 114 -2.86 -9.97 2.52
N SER A 115 -4.18 -10.12 2.67
CA SER A 115 -4.96 -10.91 1.72
C SER A 115 -6.37 -10.34 1.56
N PHE A 116 -6.96 -10.62 0.39
CA PHE A 116 -8.31 -10.21 0.05
C PHE A 116 -9.03 -11.33 -0.70
N ASN A 117 -10.27 -11.63 -0.29
CA ASN A 117 -11.13 -12.58 -0.97
C ASN A 117 -12.06 -11.84 -1.94
N TYR A 118 -12.29 -12.41 -3.12
CA TYR A 118 -13.13 -11.83 -4.15
C TYR A 118 -13.81 -12.92 -4.98
N ASN A 119 -14.97 -12.59 -5.55
CA ASN A 119 -15.73 -13.51 -6.36
C ASN A 119 -15.15 -13.64 -7.77
N ASN A 120 -15.33 -14.82 -8.37
CA ASN A 120 -15.06 -15.02 -9.78
C ASN A 120 -16.00 -14.17 -10.64
N ASN A 121 -15.56 -13.80 -11.82
CA ASN A 121 -16.34 -13.06 -12.80
C ASN A 121 -16.24 -13.77 -14.16
N SER A 122 -17.36 -13.93 -14.85
CA SER A 122 -17.42 -14.51 -16.20
C SER A 122 -16.64 -13.68 -17.22
N ASN A 123 -16.63 -12.35 -17.07
CA ASN A 123 -15.81 -11.47 -17.88
C ASN A 123 -14.34 -11.51 -17.40
N LYS A 124 -13.52 -12.27 -18.11
CA LYS A 124 -12.09 -12.48 -17.73
C LYS A 124 -11.24 -11.23 -17.81
N PHE A 125 -11.55 -10.29 -18.69
CA PHE A 125 -10.84 -9.01 -18.78
C PHE A 125 -11.08 -8.16 -17.52
N ASN A 126 -12.34 -8.02 -17.12
CA ASN A 126 -12.71 -7.29 -15.91
C ASN A 126 -12.10 -7.94 -14.67
N LEU A 127 -12.13 -9.27 -14.60
CA LEU A 127 -11.53 -10.02 -13.50
C LEU A 127 -10.02 -9.74 -13.40
N LYS A 128 -9.28 -9.80 -14.51
CA LYS A 128 -7.83 -9.53 -14.52
C LYS A 128 -7.49 -8.11 -14.07
N THR A 129 -8.28 -7.13 -14.52
CA THR A 129 -8.11 -5.72 -14.10
C THR A 129 -8.38 -5.57 -12.61
N TYR A 130 -9.43 -6.19 -12.12
CA TYR A 130 -9.79 -6.19 -10.70
C TYR A 130 -8.70 -6.85 -9.83
N GLU A 131 -8.18 -7.99 -10.25
CA GLU A 131 -7.07 -8.69 -9.58
C GLU A 131 -5.80 -7.85 -9.49
N LYS A 132 -5.48 -7.12 -10.55
CA LYS A 132 -4.35 -6.18 -10.55
C LYS A 132 -4.57 -5.05 -9.53
N ASN A 133 -5.78 -4.50 -9.46
CA ASN A 133 -6.12 -3.47 -8.49
C ASN A 133 -6.04 -3.99 -7.05
N ILE A 134 -6.54 -5.21 -6.79
CA ILE A 134 -6.41 -5.87 -5.48
C ILE A 134 -4.93 -6.00 -5.10
N LYS A 135 -4.09 -6.53 -6.00
CA LYS A 135 -2.65 -6.69 -5.74
C LYS A 135 -1.98 -5.34 -5.42
N ASN A 136 -2.33 -4.29 -6.15
CA ASN A 136 -1.82 -2.95 -5.90
C ASN A 136 -2.24 -2.43 -4.51
N ASN A 137 -3.51 -2.57 -4.14
CA ASN A 137 -4.02 -2.11 -2.84
C ASN A 137 -3.39 -2.88 -1.68
N LEU A 138 -3.23 -4.21 -1.81
CA LEU A 138 -2.54 -5.03 -0.83
C LEU A 138 -1.08 -4.60 -0.67
N THR A 139 -0.41 -4.29 -1.78
CA THR A 139 0.97 -3.81 -1.77
C THR A 139 1.10 -2.45 -1.08
N GLU A 140 0.16 -1.53 -1.32
CA GLU A 140 0.12 -0.23 -0.63
C GLU A 140 -0.04 -0.41 0.88
N THR A 141 -1.02 -1.22 1.29
CA THR A 141 -1.26 -1.52 2.73
C THR A 141 -0.01 -2.14 3.39
N ILE A 142 0.65 -3.08 2.73
CA ILE A 142 1.89 -3.70 3.23
C ILE A 142 3.00 -2.66 3.35
N THR A 143 3.13 -1.77 2.36
CA THR A 143 4.16 -0.73 2.37
C THR A 143 3.95 0.27 3.50
N GLU A 144 2.70 0.67 3.76
CA GLU A 144 2.36 1.53 4.89
C GLU A 144 2.68 0.87 6.23
N LYS A 145 2.34 -0.41 6.38
CA LYS A 145 2.69 -1.19 7.58
C LYS A 145 4.20 -1.34 7.76
N LEU A 146 4.96 -1.48 6.67
CA LEU A 146 6.41 -1.50 6.71
C LEU A 146 6.96 -0.16 7.20
N ILE A 147 6.52 0.96 6.61
CA ILE A 147 6.94 2.32 6.99
C ILE A 147 6.65 2.56 8.48
N PHE A 148 5.44 2.25 8.92
CA PHE A 148 5.07 2.37 10.33
C PHE A 148 5.97 1.52 11.25
N ARG A 149 6.30 0.30 10.82
CA ARG A 149 7.16 -0.59 11.59
C ARG A 149 8.60 -0.07 11.67
N LEU A 150 9.15 0.45 10.56
CA LEU A 150 10.48 1.06 10.51
C LEU A 150 10.57 2.28 11.45
N SER A 151 9.54 3.11 11.50
CA SER A 151 9.51 4.29 12.38
C SER A 151 9.54 3.94 13.87
N ASN A 152 9.02 2.77 14.24
CA ASN A 152 8.91 2.32 15.63
C ASN A 152 10.05 1.41 16.11
N ILE A 153 11.04 1.12 15.26
CA ILE A 153 12.23 0.37 15.67
C ILE A 153 13.10 1.24 16.58
N LYS A 154 13.43 0.72 17.74
CA LYS A 154 14.32 1.36 18.72
C LYS A 154 15.77 0.95 18.51
#